data_fa220027fb7b2e96485e05040e023be2
#
_entry.id   fa220027fb7b2e96485e05040e023be2
#
_cell.length_a   1.000
_cell.length_b   1.000
_cell.length_c   1.000
_cell.angle_alpha   90.00
_cell.angle_beta   90.00
_cell.angle_gamma   90.00
#
_symmetry.space_group_name_H-M   'P 1'
#
loop_
_entity.id
_entity.type
_entity.pdbx_description
1 polymer ?
#
loop_
_entity_poly.entity_id
_entity_poly.type
_entity_poly.pdbx_seq_one_letter_code
_entity_poly.pdbx_strand_id
1 'polypeptide(L)'
;KNQNYGFESNIIENHDEPRGVSRFLPEYAHTPSGAKMLGTINVLLRGLPFLYQGQEIGMQNAKWNSIDEFDDISTKDQYRVAKEAGLSDEAALEACSKMSRDNARTPMQWTDGENAGFTTGTPWLKVNSNYTDINVKNQEADAHSVLNYYRKLIALRKSDEYKSLFTYGEFMPVYD
;
A
#
# COMPACT_ATOMS: atom_id res chain seq x y z
N LYS A 1 24.49 -6.57 8.46
CA LYS A 1 25.59 -7.49 8.06
C LYS A 1 25.96 -7.38 6.58
N ASN A 2 25.07 -6.92 5.70
CA ASN A 2 25.29 -6.86 4.22
C ASN A 2 25.71 -5.47 3.72
N GLN A 3 25.97 -4.52 4.59
CA GLN A 3 26.22 -3.11 4.22
C GLN A 3 27.42 -2.93 3.28
N ASN A 4 28.38 -3.84 3.29
CA ASN A 4 29.59 -3.76 2.47
C ASN A 4 29.52 -4.55 1.16
N TYR A 5 28.48 -5.36 0.95
CA TYR A 5 28.41 -6.31 -0.17
C TYR A 5 27.19 -6.13 -1.08
N GLY A 6 26.26 -5.26 -0.73
CA GLY A 6 25.06 -5.03 -1.53
C GLY A 6 24.07 -4.08 -0.87
N PHE A 7 22.92 -3.93 -1.51
CA PHE A 7 21.80 -3.13 -1.03
C PHE A 7 20.61 -4.05 -0.75
N GLU A 8 19.96 -3.84 0.38
CA GLU A 8 18.70 -4.47 0.70
C GLU A 8 17.56 -3.75 -0.03
N SER A 9 16.49 -4.47 -0.32
CA SER A 9 15.28 -3.91 -0.92
C SER A 9 14.37 -3.36 0.17
N ASN A 10 14.00 -2.08 0.08
CA ASN A 10 13.00 -1.46 0.94
C ASN A 10 11.64 -1.65 0.29
N ILE A 11 10.82 -2.56 0.84
CA ILE A 11 9.51 -2.93 0.29
C ILE A 11 8.48 -2.74 1.39
N ILE A 12 7.49 -1.87 1.17
CA ILE A 12 6.32 -1.69 2.04
C ILE A 12 5.12 -2.46 1.48
N GLU A 13 4.93 -2.41 0.16
CA GLU A 13 3.84 -3.06 -0.53
C GLU A 13 4.33 -3.88 -1.72
N ASN A 14 3.61 -4.95 -2.03
CA ASN A 14 3.76 -5.73 -3.24
C ASN A 14 2.44 -6.44 -3.56
N HIS A 15 2.39 -7.24 -4.63
CA HIS A 15 1.20 -7.95 -5.09
C HIS A 15 0.79 -9.15 -4.20
N ASP A 16 1.58 -9.53 -3.22
CA ASP A 16 1.34 -10.67 -2.32
C ASP A 16 1.03 -10.27 -0.87
N GLU A 17 0.93 -8.96 -0.61
CA GLU A 17 0.68 -8.41 0.72
C GLU A 17 -0.50 -7.43 0.69
N PRO A 18 -1.20 -7.22 1.80
CA PRO A 18 -2.22 -6.16 1.87
C PRO A 18 -1.60 -4.77 1.73
N ARG A 19 -2.43 -3.75 1.55
CA ARG A 19 -1.97 -2.36 1.44
C ARG A 19 -1.22 -1.90 2.70
N GLY A 20 -0.09 -1.24 2.53
CA GLY A 20 0.83 -0.87 3.59
C GLY A 20 0.18 -0.02 4.69
N VAL A 21 -0.62 0.97 4.32
CA VAL A 21 -1.36 1.80 5.29
C VAL A 21 -2.25 0.93 6.19
N SER A 22 -2.99 -0.01 5.60
CA SER A 22 -3.90 -0.89 6.34
C SER A 22 -3.19 -2.00 7.12
N ARG A 23 -1.98 -2.39 6.72
CA ARG A 23 -1.20 -3.44 7.36
C ARG A 23 -0.39 -2.94 8.55
N PHE A 24 0.30 -1.81 8.40
CA PHE A 24 1.31 -1.35 9.35
C PHE A 24 0.79 -0.29 10.32
N LEU A 25 -0.32 0.35 10.01
CA LEU A 25 -0.84 1.44 10.82
C LEU A 25 -2.15 1.05 11.49
N PRO A 26 -2.41 1.54 12.70
CA PRO A 26 -3.71 1.43 13.32
C PRO A 26 -4.75 2.26 12.54
N GLU A 27 -6.02 1.90 12.62
CA GLU A 27 -7.09 2.48 11.80
C GLU A 27 -7.15 4.01 11.87
N TYR A 28 -6.96 4.60 13.06
CA TYR A 28 -6.93 6.07 13.22
C TYR A 28 -5.79 6.77 12.46
N ALA A 29 -4.77 6.02 12.04
CA ALA A 29 -3.64 6.51 11.25
C ALA A 29 -3.74 6.19 9.75
N HIS A 30 -4.87 5.64 9.29
CA HIS A 30 -5.17 5.46 7.86
C HIS A 30 -5.48 6.83 7.22
N THR A 31 -4.50 7.69 7.22
CA THR A 31 -4.58 9.08 6.79
C THR A 31 -3.49 9.42 5.77
N PRO A 32 -3.60 10.52 5.04
CA PRO A 32 -2.51 11.00 4.19
C PRO A 32 -1.17 11.15 4.94
N SER A 33 -1.19 11.55 6.21
CA SER A 33 0.02 11.67 7.04
C SER A 33 0.65 10.30 7.32
N GLY A 34 -0.15 9.28 7.62
CA GLY A 34 0.33 7.91 7.79
C GLY A 34 0.95 7.34 6.51
N ALA A 35 0.30 7.54 5.36
CA ALA A 35 0.83 7.13 4.07
C ALA A 35 2.17 7.84 3.75
N LYS A 36 2.29 9.13 4.03
CA LYS A 36 3.54 9.90 3.86
C LYS A 36 4.65 9.41 4.78
N MET A 37 4.34 9.05 6.03
CA MET A 37 5.30 8.49 6.97
C MET A 37 5.88 7.17 6.42
N LEU A 38 5.04 6.24 5.97
CA LEU A 38 5.50 5.00 5.34
C LEU A 38 6.34 5.28 4.09
N GLY A 39 5.93 6.24 3.26
CA GLY A 39 6.69 6.68 2.10
C GLY A 39 8.07 7.21 2.47
N THR A 40 8.18 7.99 3.56
CA THR A 40 9.45 8.50 4.06
C THR A 40 10.39 7.36 4.45
N ILE A 41 9.89 6.38 5.21
CA ILE A 41 10.65 5.20 5.60
C ILE A 41 11.12 4.44 4.36
N ASN A 42 10.20 4.15 3.44
CA ASN A 42 10.52 3.37 2.24
C ASN A 42 11.57 4.04 1.35
N VAL A 43 11.41 5.34 1.10
CA VAL A 43 12.24 6.07 0.12
C VAL A 43 13.55 6.55 0.73
N LEU A 44 13.60 6.96 2.00
CA LEU A 44 14.79 7.59 2.57
C LEU A 44 15.72 6.65 3.33
N LEU A 45 15.25 5.48 3.77
CA LEU A 45 16.17 4.49 4.34
C LEU A 45 17.18 4.03 3.28
N ARG A 46 18.39 3.68 3.78
CA ARG A 46 19.41 3.04 2.96
C ARG A 46 18.84 1.76 2.33
N GLY A 47 19.14 1.53 1.07
CA GLY A 47 18.67 0.37 0.32
C GLY A 47 18.10 0.80 -1.04
N LEU A 48 17.48 -0.14 -1.72
CA LEU A 48 16.81 0.09 -2.99
C LEU A 48 15.30 0.17 -2.76
N PRO A 49 14.69 1.36 -2.82
CA PRO A 49 13.26 1.51 -2.61
C PRO A 49 12.46 0.93 -3.78
N PHE A 50 11.53 0.04 -3.48
CA PHE A 50 10.51 -0.45 -4.39
C PHE A 50 9.19 0.22 -4.05
N LEU A 51 8.55 0.81 -5.03
CA LEU A 51 7.23 1.42 -4.90
C LEU A 51 6.24 0.56 -5.66
N TYR A 52 5.22 0.07 -4.96
CA TYR A 52 4.14 -0.68 -5.57
C TYR A 52 3.03 0.28 -6.02
N GLN A 53 2.41 -0.01 -7.17
CA GLN A 53 1.33 0.83 -7.72
C GLN A 53 0.21 1.08 -6.69
N GLY A 54 -0.15 2.35 -6.51
CA GLY A 54 -1.16 2.78 -5.54
C GLY A 54 -0.59 3.15 -4.17
N GLN A 55 0.62 2.70 -3.82
CA GLN A 55 1.30 3.12 -2.60
C GLN A 55 1.53 4.64 -2.61
N GLU A 56 1.91 5.19 -3.77
CA GLU A 56 2.21 6.61 -3.96
C GLU A 56 1.01 7.54 -3.82
N ILE A 57 -0.21 7.00 -3.84
CA ILE A 57 -1.45 7.74 -3.55
C ILE A 57 -2.09 7.33 -2.22
N GLY A 58 -1.46 6.41 -1.49
CA GLY A 58 -1.95 5.95 -0.19
C GLY A 58 -3.19 5.05 -0.29
N MET A 59 -3.28 4.20 -1.32
CA MET A 59 -4.36 3.20 -1.41
C MET A 59 -4.41 2.33 -0.16
N GLN A 60 -5.61 1.94 0.23
CA GLN A 60 -5.92 1.15 1.42
C GLN A 60 -6.58 -0.17 1.04
N ASN A 61 -6.68 -1.09 2.00
CA ASN A 61 -7.48 -2.30 1.83
C ASN A 61 -8.92 -1.96 1.44
N ALA A 62 -9.51 -2.77 0.58
CA ALA A 62 -10.91 -2.66 0.24
C ALA A 62 -11.81 -3.22 1.36
N LYS A 63 -13.04 -2.75 1.42
CA LYS A 63 -14.07 -3.35 2.26
C LYS A 63 -14.72 -4.50 1.50
N TRP A 64 -14.61 -5.72 2.03
CA TRP A 64 -15.17 -6.93 1.45
C TRP A 64 -16.46 -7.32 2.19
N ASN A 65 -17.47 -7.73 1.45
CA ASN A 65 -18.78 -8.07 2.00
C ASN A 65 -19.07 -9.57 1.95
N SER A 66 -18.36 -10.32 1.11
CA SER A 66 -18.51 -11.77 0.95
C SER A 66 -17.18 -12.39 0.54
N ILE A 67 -16.99 -13.67 0.88
CA ILE A 67 -15.85 -14.46 0.41
C ILE A 67 -15.87 -14.64 -1.12
N ASP A 68 -17.03 -14.55 -1.74
CA ASP A 68 -17.18 -14.68 -3.20
C ASP A 68 -16.60 -13.50 -3.99
N GLU A 69 -16.36 -12.36 -3.32
CA GLU A 69 -15.70 -11.20 -3.93
C GLU A 69 -14.20 -11.37 -4.11
N PHE A 70 -13.59 -12.37 -3.46
CA PHE A 70 -12.16 -12.67 -3.58
C PHE A 70 -11.88 -13.62 -4.73
N ASP A 71 -10.74 -13.46 -5.37
CA ASP A 71 -10.19 -14.41 -6.34
C ASP A 71 -9.01 -15.22 -5.76
N ASP A 72 -8.35 -14.69 -4.73
CA ASP A 72 -7.23 -15.35 -4.06
C ASP A 72 -7.64 -16.66 -3.39
N ILE A 73 -7.09 -17.76 -3.91
CA ILE A 73 -7.33 -19.12 -3.39
C ILE A 73 -6.91 -19.24 -1.93
N SER A 74 -5.80 -18.60 -1.53
CA SER A 74 -5.33 -18.65 -0.14
C SER A 74 -6.33 -18.01 0.82
N THR A 75 -6.95 -16.89 0.42
CA THR A 75 -7.99 -16.23 1.21
C THR A 75 -9.22 -17.11 1.37
N LYS A 76 -9.67 -17.76 0.27
CA LYS A 76 -10.79 -18.71 0.30
C LYS A 76 -10.52 -19.94 1.18
N ASP A 77 -9.30 -20.48 1.13
CA ASP A 77 -8.89 -21.58 1.98
C ASP A 77 -8.83 -21.19 3.46
N GLN A 78 -8.28 -20.04 3.78
CA GLN A 78 -8.26 -19.53 5.16
C GLN A 78 -9.66 -19.30 5.71
N TYR A 79 -10.58 -18.77 4.89
CA TYR A 79 -11.99 -18.62 5.27
C TYR A 79 -12.63 -19.99 5.58
N ARG A 80 -12.44 -20.98 4.71
CA ARG A 80 -12.94 -22.34 4.93
C ARG A 80 -12.43 -22.92 6.25
N VAL A 81 -11.12 -22.83 6.52
CA VAL A 81 -10.50 -23.31 7.77
C VAL A 81 -11.07 -22.56 8.98
N ALA A 82 -11.27 -21.25 8.90
CA ALA A 82 -11.89 -20.47 9.98
C ALA A 82 -13.34 -20.92 10.25
N LYS A 83 -14.11 -21.22 9.22
CA LYS A 83 -15.47 -21.77 9.35
C LYS A 83 -15.47 -23.17 9.98
N GLU A 84 -14.56 -24.06 9.57
CA GLU A 84 -14.38 -25.38 10.16
C GLU A 84 -13.98 -25.31 11.64
N ALA A 85 -13.26 -24.27 12.03
CA ALA A 85 -12.91 -23.97 13.43
C ALA A 85 -14.06 -23.35 14.23
N GLY A 86 -15.23 -23.12 13.61
CA GLY A 86 -16.47 -22.65 14.29
C GLY A 86 -16.66 -21.13 14.31
N LEU A 87 -15.90 -20.35 13.55
CA LEU A 87 -16.14 -18.91 13.45
C LEU A 87 -17.44 -18.62 12.70
N SER A 88 -18.10 -17.50 13.05
CA SER A 88 -19.23 -16.97 12.24
C SER A 88 -18.73 -16.55 10.85
N ASP A 89 -19.64 -16.35 9.89
CA ASP A 89 -19.28 -15.86 8.57
C ASP A 89 -18.59 -14.50 8.64
N GLU A 90 -19.12 -13.59 9.45
CA GLU A 90 -18.57 -12.25 9.63
C GLU A 90 -17.17 -12.30 10.24
N ALA A 91 -16.96 -13.11 11.29
CA ALA A 91 -15.66 -13.22 11.96
C ALA A 91 -14.61 -13.87 11.05
N ALA A 92 -14.99 -14.91 10.29
CA ALA A 92 -14.12 -15.57 9.33
C ALA A 92 -13.74 -14.60 8.18
N LEU A 93 -14.72 -13.87 7.64
CA LEU A 93 -14.50 -12.87 6.59
C LEU A 93 -13.59 -11.74 7.09
N GLU A 94 -13.85 -11.20 8.27
CA GLU A 94 -13.02 -10.13 8.85
C GLU A 94 -11.56 -10.59 9.02
N ALA A 95 -11.36 -11.78 9.57
CA ALA A 95 -10.01 -12.32 9.78
C ALA A 95 -9.22 -12.48 8.47
N CYS A 96 -9.87 -13.05 7.43
CA CYS A 96 -9.22 -13.31 6.14
C CYS A 96 -9.02 -12.04 5.31
N SER A 97 -9.98 -11.12 5.31
CA SER A 97 -9.96 -9.93 4.45
C SER A 97 -8.80 -8.99 4.77
N LYS A 98 -8.43 -8.87 6.05
CA LYS A 98 -7.34 -7.97 6.49
C LYS A 98 -6.00 -8.31 5.84
N MET A 99 -5.72 -9.61 5.66
CA MET A 99 -4.43 -10.11 5.17
C MET A 99 -4.48 -10.60 3.72
N SER A 100 -5.63 -10.52 3.06
CA SER A 100 -5.77 -10.96 1.68
C SER A 100 -4.90 -10.16 0.71
N ARG A 101 -4.23 -10.87 -0.19
CA ARG A 101 -3.45 -10.29 -1.30
C ARG A 101 -4.31 -9.50 -2.28
N ASP A 102 -5.58 -9.84 -2.39
CA ASP A 102 -6.51 -9.15 -3.31
C ASP A 102 -6.70 -7.67 -2.96
N ASN A 103 -6.42 -7.27 -1.73
CA ASN A 103 -6.36 -5.86 -1.35
C ASN A 103 -5.35 -5.05 -2.19
N ALA A 104 -4.19 -5.62 -2.50
CA ALA A 104 -3.18 -4.98 -3.34
C ALA A 104 -3.45 -5.13 -4.84
N ARG A 105 -4.39 -6.00 -5.22
CA ARG A 105 -4.74 -6.31 -6.62
C ARG A 105 -6.00 -5.61 -7.11
N THR A 106 -6.66 -4.85 -6.22
CA THR A 106 -7.78 -3.99 -6.63
C THR A 106 -7.32 -2.99 -7.68
N PRO A 107 -8.20 -2.57 -8.61
CA PRO A 107 -7.88 -1.61 -9.66
C PRO A 107 -7.22 -0.34 -9.14
N MET A 108 -6.20 0.14 -9.86
CA MET A 108 -5.57 1.43 -9.59
C MET A 108 -6.59 2.56 -9.70
N GLN A 109 -6.57 3.47 -8.74
CA GLN A 109 -7.54 4.56 -8.63
C GLN A 109 -7.00 5.81 -9.36
N TRP A 110 -7.34 5.94 -10.64
CA TRP A 110 -6.88 7.05 -11.49
C TRP A 110 -7.71 8.31 -11.33
N THR A 111 -9.04 8.16 -11.26
CA THR A 111 -9.97 9.28 -11.18
C THR A 111 -11.14 8.98 -10.25
N ASP A 112 -11.96 9.99 -10.02
CA ASP A 112 -13.26 9.93 -9.33
C ASP A 112 -14.42 9.43 -10.24
N GLY A 113 -14.12 9.06 -11.49
CA GLY A 113 -15.09 8.57 -12.45
C GLY A 113 -15.39 7.09 -12.35
N GLU A 114 -16.21 6.58 -13.27
CA GLU A 114 -16.62 5.18 -13.33
C GLU A 114 -15.39 4.24 -13.31
N ASN A 115 -15.50 3.15 -12.55
CA ASN A 115 -14.42 2.18 -12.33
C ASN A 115 -13.08 2.84 -11.93
N ALA A 116 -13.13 3.97 -11.21
CA ALA A 116 -11.95 4.76 -10.83
C ALA A 116 -11.11 5.21 -12.05
N GLY A 117 -11.67 5.27 -13.24
CA GLY A 117 -10.95 5.53 -14.49
C GLY A 117 -10.03 4.39 -14.93
N PHE A 118 -10.12 3.21 -14.31
CA PHE A 118 -9.25 2.07 -14.59
C PHE A 118 -9.63 1.35 -15.89
N THR A 119 -10.93 1.15 -16.12
CA THR A 119 -11.45 0.45 -17.29
C THR A 119 -12.84 0.92 -17.66
N THR A 120 -13.21 0.77 -18.92
CA THR A 120 -14.58 0.93 -19.43
C THR A 120 -15.39 -0.37 -19.41
N GLY A 121 -14.74 -1.50 -19.10
CA GLY A 121 -15.37 -2.81 -18.93
C GLY A 121 -15.54 -3.19 -17.47
N THR A 122 -15.84 -4.46 -17.21
CA THR A 122 -15.89 -5.01 -15.85
C THR A 122 -14.48 -5.28 -15.35
N PRO A 123 -14.04 -4.67 -14.23
CA PRO A 123 -12.73 -4.96 -13.69
C PRO A 123 -12.67 -6.38 -13.11
N TRP A 124 -11.48 -6.98 -13.09
CA TRP A 124 -11.24 -8.32 -12.51
C TRP A 124 -11.67 -8.39 -11.04
N LEU A 125 -11.15 -7.52 -10.20
CA LEU A 125 -11.60 -7.34 -8.82
C LEU A 125 -12.37 -6.02 -8.71
N LYS A 126 -13.22 -5.91 -7.70
CA LYS A 126 -13.97 -4.68 -7.46
C LYS A 126 -13.05 -3.49 -7.22
N VAL A 127 -13.51 -2.32 -7.63
CA VAL A 127 -12.90 -1.04 -7.26
C VAL A 127 -13.13 -0.77 -5.78
N ASN A 128 -12.10 -0.33 -5.07
CA ASN A 128 -12.26 0.11 -3.68
C ASN A 128 -13.16 1.35 -3.62
N SER A 129 -14.16 1.34 -2.76
CA SER A 129 -15.18 2.40 -2.68
C SER A 129 -14.63 3.80 -2.35
N ASN A 130 -13.41 3.89 -1.81
CA ASN A 130 -12.77 5.16 -1.48
C ASN A 130 -12.09 5.86 -2.68
N TYR A 131 -12.29 5.36 -3.90
CA TYR A 131 -11.68 5.93 -5.11
C TYR A 131 -12.12 7.38 -5.39
N THR A 132 -13.26 7.80 -4.88
CA THR A 132 -13.74 9.18 -5.00
C THR A 132 -12.84 10.17 -4.28
N ASP A 133 -12.22 9.73 -3.18
CA ASP A 133 -11.36 10.55 -2.32
C ASP A 133 -9.88 10.29 -2.60
N ILE A 134 -9.51 9.02 -2.75
CA ILE A 134 -8.12 8.59 -2.99
C ILE A 134 -7.98 8.25 -4.47
N ASN A 135 -7.48 9.19 -5.28
CA ASN A 135 -7.19 8.93 -6.69
C ASN A 135 -6.09 9.88 -7.21
N VAL A 136 -5.48 9.49 -8.31
CA VAL A 136 -4.38 10.25 -8.93
C VAL A 136 -4.81 11.66 -9.32
N LYS A 137 -5.95 11.79 -10.01
CA LYS A 137 -6.47 13.09 -10.53
C LYS A 137 -6.60 14.13 -9.41
N ASN A 138 -7.24 13.76 -8.30
CA ASN A 138 -7.41 14.69 -7.17
C ASN A 138 -6.08 15.04 -6.53
N GLN A 139 -5.18 14.05 -6.40
CA GLN A 139 -3.89 14.26 -5.77
C GLN A 139 -2.89 15.01 -6.63
N GLU A 140 -2.98 14.97 -7.95
CA GLU A 140 -2.15 15.81 -8.82
C GLU A 140 -2.44 17.30 -8.62
N ALA A 141 -3.69 17.66 -8.39
CA ALA A 141 -4.12 19.02 -8.16
C ALA A 141 -3.76 19.57 -6.77
N ASP A 142 -3.48 18.69 -5.78
CA ASP A 142 -3.14 19.07 -4.41
C ASP A 142 -1.62 19.00 -4.16
N ALA A 143 -0.97 20.16 -4.00
CA ALA A 143 0.46 20.25 -3.70
C ALA A 143 0.89 19.56 -2.39
N HIS A 144 -0.07 19.29 -1.49
CA HIS A 144 0.12 18.63 -0.21
C HIS A 144 -0.34 17.16 -0.20
N SER A 145 -0.73 16.60 -1.33
CA SER A 145 -1.14 15.20 -1.46
C SER A 145 -0.03 14.20 -1.12
N VAL A 146 -0.41 12.93 -0.97
CA VAL A 146 0.54 11.82 -0.83
C VAL A 146 1.38 11.68 -2.08
N LEU A 147 0.77 11.75 -3.27
CA LEU A 147 1.46 11.67 -4.57
C LEU A 147 2.54 12.73 -4.71
N ASN A 148 2.20 14.00 -4.46
CA ASN A 148 3.17 15.09 -4.57
C ASN A 148 4.23 15.03 -3.47
N TYR A 149 3.92 14.43 -2.32
CA TYR A 149 4.91 14.14 -1.30
C TYR A 149 5.93 13.08 -1.77
N TYR A 150 5.48 11.98 -2.38
CA TYR A 150 6.37 10.97 -2.96
C TYR A 150 7.27 11.56 -4.06
N ARG A 151 6.74 12.43 -4.91
CA ARG A 151 7.55 13.17 -5.91
C ARG A 151 8.69 13.95 -5.24
N LYS A 152 8.40 14.65 -4.14
CA LYS A 152 9.42 15.39 -3.37
C LYS A 152 10.44 14.47 -2.72
N LEU A 153 10.02 13.34 -2.13
CA LEU A 153 10.93 12.34 -1.55
C LEU A 153 11.89 11.77 -2.59
N ILE A 154 11.38 11.41 -3.77
CA ILE A 154 12.19 10.87 -4.86
C ILE A 154 13.18 11.93 -5.37
N ALA A 155 12.73 13.17 -5.53
CA ALA A 155 13.60 14.28 -5.93
C ALA A 155 14.71 14.53 -4.89
N LEU A 156 14.36 14.53 -3.60
CA LEU A 156 15.32 14.66 -2.50
C LEU A 156 16.36 13.53 -2.53
N ARG A 157 15.91 12.26 -2.62
CA ARG A 157 16.82 11.11 -2.68
C ARG A 157 17.78 11.17 -3.86
N LYS A 158 17.35 11.72 -5.00
CA LYS A 158 18.16 11.84 -6.23
C LYS A 158 18.97 13.10 -6.33
N SER A 159 18.80 14.07 -5.41
CA SER A 159 19.52 15.35 -5.45
C SER A 159 21.04 15.14 -5.29
N ASP A 160 21.82 16.01 -5.93
CA ASP A 160 23.28 15.93 -5.84
C ASP A 160 23.79 16.06 -4.40
N GLU A 161 23.07 16.81 -3.58
CA GLU A 161 23.38 17.03 -2.17
C GLU A 161 23.21 15.75 -1.32
N TYR A 162 22.14 14.95 -1.56
CA TYR A 162 21.77 13.86 -0.65
C TYR A 162 21.87 12.45 -1.26
N LYS A 163 22.04 12.31 -2.56
CA LYS A 163 22.05 10.97 -3.23
C LYS A 163 23.09 10.01 -2.63
N SER A 164 24.28 10.50 -2.29
CA SER A 164 25.33 9.68 -1.67
C SER A 164 24.97 9.27 -0.25
N LEU A 165 24.35 10.17 0.53
CA LEU A 165 23.92 9.90 1.89
C LEU A 165 22.85 8.79 1.90
N PHE A 166 21.79 8.92 1.12
CA PHE A 166 20.72 7.93 1.09
C PHE A 166 21.11 6.60 0.43
N THR A 167 22.17 6.60 -0.37
CA THR A 167 22.65 5.37 -1.01
C THR A 167 23.68 4.64 -0.15
N TYR A 168 24.64 5.35 0.43
CA TYR A 168 25.80 4.76 1.08
C TYR A 168 25.93 5.10 2.58
N GLY A 169 25.14 6.04 3.08
CA GLY A 169 25.17 6.44 4.49
C GLY A 169 24.87 5.29 5.43
N GLU A 170 25.40 5.35 6.63
CA GLU A 170 25.10 4.39 7.69
C GLU A 170 23.83 4.81 8.43
N PHE A 171 22.91 3.85 8.60
CA PHE A 171 21.72 4.08 9.43
C PHE A 171 22.07 3.77 10.89
N MET A 172 22.02 4.79 11.72
CA MET A 172 22.23 4.67 13.16
C MET A 172 20.93 4.97 13.89
N PRO A 173 20.20 3.95 14.41
CA PRO A 173 19.00 4.20 15.19
C PRO A 173 19.35 4.89 16.51
N VAL A 174 18.62 5.95 16.83
CA VAL A 174 18.68 6.59 18.15
C VAL A 174 17.44 6.16 18.91
N TYR A 175 17.62 5.50 20.03
CA TYR A 175 16.54 5.07 20.92
C TYR A 175 16.54 6.01 22.12
N ASP A 176 15.40 6.62 22.42
CA ASP A 176 15.16 7.37 23.65
C ASP A 176 14.67 6.45 24.76
#